data_a0db24fc3e7f15488824fae12bd476ec
#
_entry.id   a0db24fc3e7f15488824fae12bd476ec
#
_cell.length_a   1.000
_cell.length_b   1.000
_cell.length_c   1.000
_cell.angle_alpha   90.00
_cell.angle_beta   90.00
_cell.angle_gamma   90.00
#
_symmetry.space_group_name_H-M   'P 1'
#
loop_
_entity.id
_entity.type
_entity.pdbx_description
1 polymer ?
#
loop_
_entity_poly.entity_id
_entity_poly.type
_entity_poly.pdbx_seq_one_letter_code
_entity_poly.pdbx_strand_id
1 'polypeptide(L)'
;MKKLYILLCGATVALLMAACQGGKTAAADAEAGDTLEMKYAKLLTIVKHGDGEDASGNGEGADYQYAEAIVANPWKAGTLLHRYILIPKGEEGDKTVAMLAKRRSMGARCTTDTVRTPVERSAVFIAPHCQLMYELGCQQAIRGVCDLNYINIPDVRKRAASAGKTSSGNASAGNASSGNASAQNSIVDCGSSMAPDIERIIALKPEAILVSPFENSGGYGKLDKLHIPIIEAADYMESSPLGRAEWMKFYGMLFGKDKNISTTAAGKASEAAAGKASEATLPASCELRADSLFAQIEKEYLDLKAEAGKLPKGLSILTERKTGGVWYVPGGQSTIGILLKDANARYIFSDDKHSGSLPMSPEQILAKGSQVDVWAFKYFGGAPLSQVQLLQEYDGYKALAAFSQGNIYQVDTSTVPYFELTSFHPELLLREFIILAHGERFGKLKFYKK
;
A
#
# COMPACT_ATOMS: atom_id res chain seq x y z
N MET A 1 14.45 -44.27 45.31
CA MET A 1 14.14 -42.82 45.17
C MET A 1 14.80 -42.11 43.95
N LYS A 2 15.88 -42.61 43.35
CA LYS A 2 16.52 -42.00 42.17
C LYS A 2 15.83 -42.22 40.81
N LYS A 3 14.98 -43.25 40.70
CA LYS A 3 14.22 -43.56 39.45
C LYS A 3 12.93 -42.75 39.27
N LEU A 4 12.44 -42.10 40.33
CA LEU A 4 11.20 -41.29 40.26
C LEU A 4 11.45 -39.85 39.79
N TYR A 5 12.67 -39.32 39.98
CA TYR A 5 13.06 -38.00 39.57
C TYR A 5 13.31 -37.86 38.04
N ILE A 6 13.69 -38.97 37.39
CA ILE A 6 13.95 -38.97 35.94
C ILE A 6 12.63 -38.95 35.13
N LEU A 7 11.55 -39.51 35.68
CA LEU A 7 10.22 -39.47 35.01
C LEU A 7 9.52 -38.12 35.17
N LEU A 8 9.80 -37.36 36.24
CA LEU A 8 9.22 -36.03 36.45
C LEU A 8 9.91 -34.95 35.58
N CYS A 9 11.22 -35.07 35.31
CA CYS A 9 11.93 -34.16 34.43
C CYS A 9 11.62 -34.36 32.94
N GLY A 10 11.21 -35.57 32.51
CA GLY A 10 10.81 -35.87 31.17
C GLY A 10 9.43 -35.30 30.81
N ALA A 11 8.50 -35.25 31.79
CA ALA A 11 7.17 -34.70 31.59
C ALA A 11 7.14 -33.16 31.56
N THR A 12 8.04 -32.48 32.24
CA THR A 12 8.13 -31.01 32.25
C THR A 12 8.80 -30.44 30.99
N VAL A 13 9.72 -31.19 30.37
CA VAL A 13 10.32 -30.76 29.07
C VAL A 13 9.34 -30.97 27.92
N ALA A 14 8.45 -31.98 27.96
CA ALA A 14 7.41 -32.17 26.96
C ALA A 14 6.30 -31.11 27.04
N LEU A 15 6.00 -30.55 28.25
CA LEU A 15 5.03 -29.46 28.40
C LEU A 15 5.58 -28.07 27.99
N LEU A 16 6.89 -27.86 27.98
CA LEU A 16 7.50 -26.61 27.55
C LEU A 16 7.69 -26.49 26.03
N MET A 17 7.58 -27.61 25.28
CA MET A 17 7.62 -27.58 23.82
C MET A 17 6.22 -27.34 23.19
N ALA A 18 5.14 -27.44 23.97
CA ALA A 18 3.79 -27.13 23.50
C ALA A 18 3.40 -25.65 23.64
N ALA A 19 4.25 -24.81 24.25
CA ALA A 19 3.98 -23.38 24.44
C ALA A 19 4.57 -22.47 23.34
N CYS A 20 5.22 -23.02 22.32
CA CYS A 20 5.72 -22.27 21.14
C CYS A 20 4.93 -22.53 19.85
N GLN A 21 3.70 -23.02 19.95
CA GLN A 21 2.78 -22.89 18.83
C GLN A 21 2.19 -21.49 18.87
N GLY A 22 2.83 -20.64 18.06
CA GLY A 22 2.38 -19.28 17.77
C GLY A 22 0.90 -19.24 17.49
N GLY A 23 0.25 -18.15 17.90
CA GLY A 23 -1.17 -17.94 17.82
C GLY A 23 -1.71 -18.42 16.50
N LYS A 24 -2.83 -19.17 16.54
CA LYS A 24 -3.62 -19.50 15.36
C LYS A 24 -4.01 -18.18 14.72
N THR A 25 -3.33 -17.83 13.65
CA THR A 25 -3.68 -16.71 12.79
C THR A 25 -5.07 -16.95 12.21
N ALA A 26 -5.75 -15.88 11.84
CA ALA A 26 -7.11 -15.85 11.29
C ALA A 26 -7.37 -16.81 10.09
N ALA A 27 -6.35 -17.47 9.57
CA ALA A 27 -6.43 -18.52 8.55
C ALA A 27 -7.16 -19.80 9.01
N ALA A 28 -7.48 -19.96 10.31
CA ALA A 28 -8.12 -21.18 10.81
C ALA A 28 -9.57 -21.39 10.33
N ASP A 29 -10.20 -20.36 9.73
CA ASP A 29 -11.57 -20.43 9.20
C ASP A 29 -11.62 -20.51 7.65
N ALA A 30 -10.47 -20.58 6.96
CA ALA A 30 -10.44 -20.78 5.52
C ALA A 30 -10.74 -22.24 5.17
N GLU A 31 -11.54 -22.48 4.13
CA GLU A 31 -11.69 -23.81 3.57
C GLU A 31 -10.32 -24.32 3.07
N ALA A 32 -10.11 -25.64 3.06
CA ALA A 32 -8.87 -26.20 2.56
C ALA A 32 -8.65 -25.81 1.09
N GLY A 33 -7.55 -25.14 0.82
CA GLY A 33 -7.16 -24.65 -0.50
C GLY A 33 -5.64 -24.44 -0.54
N ASP A 34 -5.11 -24.05 -1.69
CA ASP A 34 -3.70 -23.71 -1.85
C ASP A 34 -3.47 -22.27 -1.37
N THR A 35 -2.71 -22.13 -0.28
CA THR A 35 -2.41 -20.82 0.30
C THR A 35 -1.26 -20.20 -0.43
N LEU A 36 -1.51 -19.02 -1.06
CA LEU A 36 -0.44 -18.20 -1.62
C LEU A 36 0.47 -17.72 -0.48
N GLU A 37 1.73 -18.09 -0.53
CA GLU A 37 2.69 -17.68 0.49
C GLU A 37 2.91 -16.17 0.45
N MET A 38 2.48 -15.47 1.52
CA MET A 38 2.78 -14.07 1.77
C MET A 38 3.99 -14.01 2.68
N LYS A 39 5.15 -13.70 2.10
CA LYS A 39 6.45 -13.77 2.79
C LYS A 39 6.62 -12.66 3.84
N TYR A 40 6.04 -11.50 3.61
CA TYR A 40 6.23 -10.30 4.42
C TYR A 40 4.93 -9.70 4.95
N ALA A 41 3.85 -9.75 4.18
CA ALA A 41 2.55 -9.26 4.58
C ALA A 41 1.97 -10.13 5.70
N LYS A 42 1.51 -9.49 6.76
CA LYS A 42 0.93 -10.17 7.94
C LYS A 42 -0.57 -9.96 8.08
N LEU A 43 -1.08 -8.94 7.42
CA LEU A 43 -2.49 -8.57 7.49
C LEU A 43 -3.31 -9.19 6.35
N LEU A 44 -2.66 -9.82 5.38
CA LEU A 44 -3.32 -10.40 4.21
C LEU A 44 -2.95 -11.88 4.07
N THR A 45 -3.96 -12.73 3.92
CA THR A 45 -3.80 -14.14 3.54
C THR A 45 -4.64 -14.38 2.30
N ILE A 46 -4.09 -15.08 1.31
CA ILE A 46 -4.78 -15.45 0.08
C ILE A 46 -4.79 -16.96 -0.03
N VAL A 47 -5.99 -17.54 -0.24
CA VAL A 47 -6.19 -18.97 -0.44
C VAL A 47 -6.85 -19.19 -1.79
N LYS A 48 -6.22 -19.94 -2.68
CA LYS A 48 -6.74 -20.30 -4.01
C LYS A 48 -7.45 -21.64 -3.93
N HIS A 49 -8.62 -21.75 -4.54
CA HIS A 49 -9.44 -22.96 -4.59
C HIS A 49 -9.63 -23.40 -6.05
N GLY A 50 -9.23 -24.62 -6.36
CA GLY A 50 -9.37 -25.24 -7.69
C GLY A 50 -9.75 -26.71 -7.60
N ASP A 51 -10.23 -27.31 -8.71
CA ASP A 51 -10.66 -28.71 -8.76
C ASP A 51 -9.49 -29.69 -9.09
N GLY A 52 -8.24 -29.26 -9.13
CA GLY A 52 -7.12 -30.07 -9.60
C GLY A 52 -6.35 -30.79 -8.49
N GLU A 53 -6.07 -32.07 -8.66
CA GLU A 53 -5.10 -32.85 -7.87
C GLU A 53 -3.65 -32.30 -7.99
N ASP A 54 -3.42 -31.26 -8.80
CA ASP A 54 -2.13 -30.64 -9.06
C ASP A 54 -1.92 -29.29 -8.37
N ALA A 55 -2.51 -29.09 -7.19
CA ALA A 55 -2.32 -27.88 -6.35
C ALA A 55 -0.86 -27.69 -5.85
N SER A 56 0.06 -28.62 -6.18
CA SER A 56 1.47 -28.55 -5.79
C SER A 56 2.39 -27.93 -6.87
N GLY A 57 1.81 -27.42 -7.97
CA GLY A 57 2.56 -26.86 -9.08
C GLY A 57 3.04 -25.42 -8.81
N ASN A 58 4.34 -25.23 -8.69
CA ASN A 58 5.05 -23.95 -8.91
C ASN A 58 4.85 -23.45 -10.37
N GLY A 59 3.65 -23.63 -10.94
CA GLY A 59 3.30 -23.29 -12.31
C GLY A 59 2.72 -21.88 -12.39
N GLU A 60 3.37 -21.03 -13.18
CA GLU A 60 2.89 -19.74 -13.60
C GLU A 60 1.43 -19.85 -14.13
N GLY A 61 0.45 -19.33 -13.38
CA GLY A 61 -0.92 -19.17 -13.86
C GLY A 61 -1.86 -20.37 -13.67
N ALA A 62 -1.75 -21.15 -12.60
CA ALA A 62 -2.74 -22.19 -12.27
C ALA A 62 -4.15 -21.61 -12.22
N ASP A 63 -5.07 -22.16 -13.02
CA ASP A 63 -6.48 -21.77 -13.04
C ASP A 63 -7.12 -22.17 -11.71
N TYR A 64 -7.56 -21.19 -10.92
CA TYR A 64 -8.36 -21.40 -9.72
C TYR A 64 -9.83 -21.06 -10.01
N GLN A 65 -10.77 -21.78 -9.38
CA GLN A 65 -12.20 -21.49 -9.51
C GLN A 65 -12.56 -20.20 -8.78
N TYR A 66 -12.00 -20.00 -7.59
CA TYR A 66 -12.13 -18.79 -6.81
C TYR A 66 -10.94 -18.67 -5.84
N ALA A 67 -10.74 -17.49 -5.31
CA ALA A 67 -9.77 -17.26 -4.25
C ALA A 67 -10.42 -16.53 -3.08
N GLU A 68 -9.93 -16.78 -1.87
CA GLU A 68 -10.28 -16.02 -0.68
C GLU A 68 -9.14 -15.09 -0.33
N ALA A 69 -9.44 -13.79 -0.21
CA ALA A 69 -8.52 -12.82 0.38
C ALA A 69 -9.03 -12.45 1.77
N ILE A 70 -8.26 -12.79 2.78
CA ILE A 70 -8.61 -12.66 4.19
C ILE A 70 -7.76 -11.55 4.79
N VAL A 71 -8.40 -10.47 5.22
CA VAL A 71 -7.74 -9.30 5.80
C VAL A 71 -7.89 -9.35 7.32
N ALA A 72 -6.76 -9.47 8.02
CA ALA A 72 -6.73 -9.42 9.48
C ALA A 72 -7.02 -8.00 9.98
N ASN A 73 -7.66 -7.88 11.13
CA ASN A 73 -7.92 -6.58 11.74
C ASN A 73 -6.64 -6.03 12.39
N PRO A 74 -6.08 -4.91 11.89
CA PRO A 74 -4.82 -4.38 12.40
C PRO A 74 -4.93 -3.77 13.81
N TRP A 75 -6.14 -3.43 14.24
CA TRP A 75 -6.39 -2.82 15.56
C TRP A 75 -6.85 -3.83 16.61
N LYS A 76 -7.40 -4.96 16.17
CA LYS A 76 -7.94 -5.99 17.08
C LYS A 76 -7.36 -7.36 16.74
N ALA A 77 -6.27 -7.71 17.41
CA ALA A 77 -5.57 -8.97 17.18
C ALA A 77 -6.51 -10.19 17.28
N GLY A 78 -6.33 -11.15 16.37
CA GLY A 78 -7.10 -12.39 16.34
C GLY A 78 -8.50 -12.25 15.73
N THR A 79 -8.86 -11.07 15.19
CA THR A 79 -10.13 -10.88 14.48
C THR A 79 -9.87 -10.53 13.02
N LEU A 80 -10.86 -10.75 12.17
CA LEU A 80 -10.84 -10.35 10.77
C LEU A 80 -11.34 -8.92 10.64
N LEU A 81 -10.73 -8.17 9.72
CA LEU A 81 -11.31 -6.93 9.20
C LEU A 81 -12.36 -7.29 8.15
N HIS A 82 -11.94 -8.03 7.12
CA HIS A 82 -12.82 -8.42 6.03
C HIS A 82 -12.36 -9.73 5.36
N ARG A 83 -13.29 -10.39 4.65
CA ARG A 83 -13.01 -11.53 3.76
C ARG A 83 -13.63 -11.26 2.40
N TYR A 84 -12.84 -11.39 1.35
CA TYR A 84 -13.28 -11.26 -0.04
C TYR A 84 -13.22 -12.62 -0.73
N ILE A 85 -14.27 -12.96 -1.47
CA ILE A 85 -14.27 -14.13 -2.38
C ILE A 85 -14.13 -13.59 -3.79
N LEU A 86 -12.98 -13.82 -4.40
CA LEU A 86 -12.63 -13.39 -5.74
C LEU A 86 -13.05 -14.48 -6.71
N ILE A 87 -14.02 -14.19 -7.58
CA ILE A 87 -14.54 -15.16 -8.55
C ILE A 87 -14.35 -14.64 -9.96
N PRO A 88 -13.62 -15.34 -10.82
CA PRO A 88 -13.45 -14.95 -12.22
C PRO A 88 -14.80 -14.77 -12.92
N LYS A 89 -14.91 -13.77 -13.78
CA LYS A 89 -16.08 -13.55 -14.66
C LYS A 89 -16.18 -14.68 -15.71
N GLY A 90 -17.40 -15.03 -16.11
CA GLY A 90 -17.69 -16.07 -17.10
C GLY A 90 -18.56 -17.18 -16.53
N GLU A 91 -18.93 -18.15 -17.39
CA GLU A 91 -19.89 -19.23 -17.05
C GLU A 91 -19.44 -20.08 -15.85
N GLU A 92 -18.18 -20.46 -15.77
CA GLU A 92 -17.66 -21.22 -14.63
C GLU A 92 -17.72 -20.42 -13.32
N GLY A 93 -17.41 -19.14 -13.37
CA GLY A 93 -17.58 -18.25 -12.23
C GLY A 93 -19.04 -18.09 -11.81
N ASP A 94 -19.98 -18.10 -12.72
CA ASP A 94 -21.41 -18.05 -12.40
C ASP A 94 -21.89 -19.33 -11.70
N LYS A 95 -21.39 -20.48 -12.11
CA LYS A 95 -21.61 -21.76 -11.41
C LYS A 95 -21.02 -21.72 -10.00
N THR A 96 -19.83 -21.16 -9.86
CA THR A 96 -19.15 -21.00 -8.55
C THR A 96 -19.95 -20.10 -7.62
N VAL A 97 -20.48 -18.97 -8.11
CA VAL A 97 -21.39 -18.09 -7.33
C VAL A 97 -22.59 -18.89 -6.83
N ALA A 98 -23.25 -19.65 -7.72
CA ALA A 98 -24.43 -20.45 -7.34
C ALA A 98 -24.10 -21.54 -6.30
N MET A 99 -22.94 -22.19 -6.41
CA MET A 99 -22.42 -23.16 -5.45
C MET A 99 -22.20 -22.52 -4.07
N LEU A 100 -21.48 -21.41 -4.01
CA LEU A 100 -21.15 -20.73 -2.76
C LEU A 100 -22.37 -20.11 -2.09
N ALA A 101 -23.36 -19.62 -2.86
CA ALA A 101 -24.63 -19.13 -2.32
C ALA A 101 -25.38 -20.22 -1.55
N LYS A 102 -25.38 -21.47 -2.05
CA LYS A 102 -25.95 -22.61 -1.34
C LYS A 102 -25.22 -22.93 -0.03
N ARG A 103 -23.90 -22.80 0.01
CA ARG A 103 -23.08 -23.01 1.22
C ARG A 103 -23.30 -21.91 2.28
N ARG A 104 -23.45 -20.63 1.87
CA ARG A 104 -23.68 -19.50 2.79
C ARG A 104 -24.96 -19.63 3.63
N SER A 105 -25.99 -20.30 3.12
CA SER A 105 -27.23 -20.55 3.89
C SER A 105 -26.98 -21.38 5.14
N MET A 106 -25.77 -21.90 5.36
CA MET A 106 -25.41 -22.83 6.46
C MET A 106 -24.56 -22.19 7.58
N GLY A 107 -24.41 -20.86 7.65
CA GLY A 107 -24.00 -20.22 8.91
C GLY A 107 -22.62 -19.56 9.00
N ALA A 108 -22.16 -18.83 8.00
CA ALA A 108 -20.92 -18.05 8.10
C ALA A 108 -21.10 -16.75 8.92
N ARG A 109 -20.23 -16.54 9.93
CA ARG A 109 -20.29 -15.43 10.90
C ARG A 109 -19.41 -14.20 10.54
N CYS A 110 -18.94 -14.07 9.29
CA CYS A 110 -18.00 -13.01 8.88
C CYS A 110 -18.62 -12.16 7.77
N THR A 111 -18.32 -10.84 7.76
CA THR A 111 -18.58 -9.98 6.61
C THR A 111 -17.77 -10.51 5.42
N THR A 112 -18.46 -11.01 4.42
CA THR A 112 -17.84 -11.60 3.24
C THR A 112 -18.45 -11.00 2.00
N ASP A 113 -17.64 -10.31 1.22
CA ASP A 113 -18.04 -9.77 -0.08
C ASP A 113 -17.56 -10.66 -1.22
N THR A 114 -18.40 -10.80 -2.23
CA THR A 114 -18.03 -11.47 -3.47
C THR A 114 -17.61 -10.41 -4.49
N VAL A 115 -16.41 -10.56 -5.02
CA VAL A 115 -15.84 -9.67 -6.03
C VAL A 115 -15.68 -10.45 -7.33
N ARG A 116 -16.30 -9.98 -8.42
CA ARG A 116 -16.13 -10.57 -9.75
C ARG A 116 -14.90 -9.99 -10.42
N THR A 117 -13.92 -10.82 -10.71
CA THR A 117 -12.65 -10.43 -11.33
C THR A 117 -12.60 -10.80 -12.81
N PRO A 118 -11.95 -9.98 -13.67
CA PRO A 118 -11.30 -8.71 -13.34
C PRO A 118 -12.30 -7.60 -13.02
N VAL A 119 -11.93 -6.72 -12.07
CA VAL A 119 -12.65 -5.46 -11.82
C VAL A 119 -12.33 -4.48 -12.95
N GLU A 120 -13.35 -4.06 -13.69
CA GLU A 120 -13.19 -3.17 -14.86
C GLU A 120 -13.57 -1.71 -14.56
N ARG A 121 -14.31 -1.50 -13.47
CA ARG A 121 -14.73 -0.16 -13.02
C ARG A 121 -14.59 -0.07 -11.51
N SER A 122 -13.77 0.84 -11.07
CA SER A 122 -13.55 1.07 -9.64
C SER A 122 -13.58 2.55 -9.28
N ALA A 123 -13.98 2.86 -8.05
CA ALA A 123 -13.73 4.13 -7.39
C ALA A 123 -12.55 3.92 -6.43
N VAL A 124 -11.48 4.71 -6.60
CA VAL A 124 -10.23 4.55 -5.85
C VAL A 124 -10.00 5.79 -5.02
N PHE A 125 -10.02 5.64 -3.68
CA PHE A 125 -9.99 6.78 -2.77
C PHE A 125 -8.57 7.26 -2.45
N ILE A 126 -7.56 6.44 -2.72
CA ILE A 126 -6.19 6.69 -2.25
C ILE A 126 -5.21 6.76 -3.42
N ALA A 127 -4.44 7.84 -3.50
CA ALA A 127 -3.47 8.08 -4.58
C ALA A 127 -2.43 6.95 -4.78
N PRO A 128 -1.81 6.35 -3.73
CA PRO A 128 -0.93 5.19 -3.88
C PRO A 128 -1.55 4.01 -4.63
N HIS A 129 -2.83 3.73 -4.38
CA HIS A 129 -3.53 2.65 -5.08
C HIS A 129 -3.73 2.97 -6.56
N CYS A 130 -4.01 4.24 -6.89
CA CYS A 130 -4.04 4.68 -8.29
C CYS A 130 -2.70 4.43 -8.97
N GLN A 131 -1.59 4.82 -8.34
CA GLN A 131 -0.25 4.63 -8.90
C GLN A 131 0.07 3.15 -9.10
N LEU A 132 -0.22 2.30 -8.12
CA LEU A 132 -0.04 0.85 -8.26
C LEU A 132 -0.82 0.30 -9.46
N MET A 133 -2.07 0.75 -9.68
CA MET A 133 -2.86 0.32 -10.84
C MET A 133 -2.23 0.74 -12.18
N TYR A 134 -1.51 1.87 -12.23
CA TYR A 134 -0.71 2.23 -13.42
C TYR A 134 0.45 1.27 -13.64
N GLU A 135 1.16 0.90 -12.58
CA GLU A 135 2.30 -0.01 -12.66
C GLU A 135 1.89 -1.43 -13.05
N LEU A 136 0.73 -1.87 -12.55
CA LEU A 136 0.15 -3.15 -12.93
C LEU A 136 -0.53 -3.14 -14.31
N GLY A 137 -0.68 -1.96 -14.96
CA GLY A 137 -1.30 -1.82 -16.27
C GLY A 137 -2.82 -1.89 -16.28
N CYS A 138 -3.47 -1.75 -15.12
CA CYS A 138 -4.94 -1.80 -14.96
C CYS A 138 -5.57 -0.42 -14.70
N GLN A 139 -4.87 0.67 -15.02
CA GLN A 139 -5.32 2.06 -14.82
C GLN A 139 -6.64 2.39 -15.50
N GLN A 140 -7.05 1.62 -16.52
CA GLN A 140 -8.34 1.82 -17.20
C GLN A 140 -9.53 1.46 -16.30
N ALA A 141 -9.32 0.66 -15.26
CA ALA A 141 -10.34 0.36 -14.28
C ALA A 141 -10.61 1.52 -13.30
N ILE A 142 -9.75 2.55 -13.23
CA ILE A 142 -9.98 3.76 -12.45
C ILE A 142 -11.02 4.61 -13.15
N ARG A 143 -12.22 4.73 -12.55
CA ARG A 143 -13.34 5.54 -13.08
C ARG A 143 -13.69 6.72 -12.19
N GLY A 144 -13.40 6.62 -10.89
CA GLY A 144 -13.57 7.70 -9.93
C GLY A 144 -12.41 7.74 -8.95
N VAL A 145 -12.10 8.92 -8.46
CA VAL A 145 -11.11 9.14 -7.43
C VAL A 145 -11.63 10.13 -6.38
N CYS A 146 -11.15 10.01 -5.16
CA CYS A 146 -11.33 11.04 -4.15
C CYS A 146 -10.05 11.86 -3.98
N ASP A 147 -10.19 13.03 -3.34
CA ASP A 147 -9.08 13.91 -3.00
C ASP A 147 -8.17 14.25 -4.21
N LEU A 148 -8.77 14.47 -5.38
CA LEU A 148 -8.09 14.67 -6.67
C LEU A 148 -6.97 15.73 -6.60
N ASN A 149 -7.13 16.76 -5.76
CA ASN A 149 -6.12 17.83 -5.61
C ASN A 149 -4.79 17.32 -5.02
N TYR A 150 -4.82 16.20 -4.32
CA TYR A 150 -3.64 15.58 -3.70
C TYR A 150 -3.06 14.44 -4.55
N ILE A 151 -3.70 14.07 -5.67
CA ILE A 151 -3.19 13.04 -6.57
C ILE A 151 -2.16 13.65 -7.53
N ASN A 152 -0.91 13.19 -7.45
CA ASN A 152 0.18 13.71 -8.27
C ASN A 152 0.53 12.79 -9.45
N ILE A 153 -0.51 12.26 -10.09
CA ILE A 153 -0.42 11.40 -11.29
C ILE A 153 -0.97 12.19 -12.48
N PRO A 154 -0.11 12.61 -13.45
CA PRO A 154 -0.51 13.50 -14.54
C PRO A 154 -1.68 12.99 -15.38
N ASP A 155 -1.72 11.69 -15.68
CA ASP A 155 -2.81 11.10 -16.49
C ASP A 155 -4.14 11.08 -15.73
N VAL A 156 -4.16 10.83 -14.42
CA VAL A 156 -5.37 10.93 -13.59
C VAL A 156 -5.94 12.34 -13.67
N ARG A 157 -5.09 13.36 -13.48
CA ARG A 157 -5.50 14.77 -13.56
C ARG A 157 -6.04 15.12 -14.97
N LYS A 158 -5.37 14.66 -16.03
CA LYS A 158 -5.79 14.87 -17.42
C LYS A 158 -7.15 14.22 -17.72
N ARG A 159 -7.34 12.96 -17.30
CA ARG A 159 -8.61 12.23 -17.49
C ARG A 159 -9.75 12.85 -16.66
N ALA A 160 -9.47 13.35 -15.45
CA ALA A 160 -10.47 14.06 -14.64
C ALA A 160 -10.85 15.41 -15.24
N ALA A 161 -9.90 16.19 -15.77
CA ALA A 161 -10.18 17.45 -16.44
C ALA A 161 -11.04 17.28 -17.72
N SER A 162 -10.94 16.13 -18.38
CA SER A 162 -11.75 15.80 -19.56
C SER A 162 -13.22 15.55 -19.20
N ALA A 163 -13.51 15.02 -18.03
CA ALA A 163 -14.87 14.80 -17.54
C ALA A 163 -15.64 16.11 -17.30
N GLY A 164 -14.95 17.15 -16.82
CA GLY A 164 -15.57 18.47 -16.56
C GLY A 164 -15.99 19.22 -17.83
N LYS A 165 -15.38 18.94 -18.97
CA LYS A 165 -15.71 19.59 -20.24
C LYS A 165 -16.97 19.00 -20.90
N THR A 166 -17.31 17.75 -20.63
CA THR A 166 -18.51 17.10 -21.18
C THR A 166 -19.79 17.48 -20.44
N SER A 167 -19.70 17.96 -19.20
CA SER A 167 -20.87 18.37 -18.41
C SER A 167 -21.32 19.84 -18.61
N SER A 168 -20.51 20.68 -19.27
CA SER A 168 -20.82 22.11 -19.50
C SER A 168 -21.26 22.43 -20.93
N GLY A 169 -21.40 21.44 -21.81
CA GLY A 169 -21.90 21.63 -23.17
C GLY A 169 -23.40 21.37 -23.24
N ASN A 170 -24.21 22.38 -23.58
CA ASN A 170 -25.62 22.23 -23.96
C ASN A 170 -25.76 21.06 -24.93
N ALA A 171 -26.59 20.09 -24.56
CA ALA A 171 -26.97 18.97 -25.43
C ALA A 171 -27.76 19.49 -26.64
N SER A 172 -27.05 19.85 -27.70
CA SER A 172 -27.66 20.01 -29.02
C SER A 172 -27.64 18.64 -29.71
N ALA A 173 -28.81 18.09 -29.96
CA ALA A 173 -28.99 16.81 -30.62
C ALA A 173 -28.41 16.85 -32.05
N GLY A 174 -27.29 16.20 -32.26
CA GLY A 174 -26.65 16.08 -33.56
C GLY A 174 -25.37 15.24 -33.54
N ASN A 175 -25.43 14.04 -34.07
CA ASN A 175 -24.36 13.09 -34.37
C ASN A 175 -23.68 12.36 -33.20
N ALA A 176 -24.25 11.19 -32.89
CA ALA A 176 -23.80 10.23 -31.84
C ALA A 176 -22.70 9.25 -32.29
N SER A 177 -21.66 9.66 -33.00
CA SER A 177 -20.60 8.70 -33.41
C SER A 177 -19.18 9.00 -32.95
N SER A 178 -18.90 10.17 -32.38
CA SER A 178 -17.54 10.48 -31.85
C SER A 178 -17.47 10.75 -30.33
N GLY A 179 -18.62 10.74 -29.63
CA GLY A 179 -18.72 11.05 -28.21
C GLY A 179 -18.38 9.90 -27.24
N ASN A 180 -18.42 8.63 -27.68
CA ASN A 180 -18.35 7.48 -26.78
C ASN A 180 -16.94 7.14 -26.32
N ALA A 181 -15.89 7.39 -27.08
CA ALA A 181 -14.53 7.00 -26.70
C ALA A 181 -13.92 7.92 -25.61
N SER A 182 -14.24 9.21 -25.62
CA SER A 182 -13.75 10.15 -24.60
C SER A 182 -14.46 9.98 -23.25
N ALA A 183 -15.74 9.65 -23.25
CA ALA A 183 -16.51 9.38 -22.04
C ALA A 183 -16.08 8.08 -21.35
N GLN A 184 -15.69 7.05 -22.10
CA GLN A 184 -15.21 5.78 -21.55
C GLN A 184 -13.86 5.88 -20.83
N ASN A 185 -13.05 6.91 -21.10
CA ASN A 185 -11.72 7.08 -20.50
C ASN A 185 -11.65 8.21 -19.47
N SER A 186 -12.75 8.85 -19.11
CA SER A 186 -12.78 9.92 -18.11
C SER A 186 -12.74 9.35 -16.69
N ILE A 187 -12.20 10.15 -15.77
CA ILE A 187 -12.21 9.88 -14.31
C ILE A 187 -13.08 10.95 -13.65
N VAL A 188 -13.99 10.54 -12.78
CA VAL A 188 -14.85 11.44 -12.02
C VAL A 188 -14.19 11.78 -10.68
N ASP A 189 -14.17 13.07 -10.34
CA ASP A 189 -13.83 13.52 -9.00
C ASP A 189 -15.02 13.23 -8.07
N CYS A 190 -14.84 12.30 -7.14
CA CYS A 190 -15.83 11.86 -6.17
C CYS A 190 -15.77 12.66 -4.84
N GLY A 191 -15.04 13.80 -4.81
CA GLY A 191 -14.94 14.66 -3.64
C GLY A 191 -13.89 14.19 -2.63
N SER A 192 -14.14 14.47 -1.34
CA SER A 192 -13.22 14.05 -0.28
C SER A 192 -13.41 12.58 0.09
N SER A 193 -12.31 11.87 0.37
CA SER A 193 -12.34 10.49 0.87
C SER A 193 -13.04 10.35 2.22
N MET A 194 -13.05 11.40 3.03
CA MET A 194 -13.75 11.44 4.33
C MET A 194 -15.25 11.74 4.20
N ALA A 195 -15.69 12.35 3.10
CA ALA A 195 -17.08 12.69 2.80
C ALA A 195 -17.33 12.58 1.29
N PRO A 196 -17.34 11.36 0.74
CA PRO A 196 -17.43 11.16 -0.71
C PRO A 196 -18.81 11.53 -1.25
N ASP A 197 -18.83 11.98 -2.51
CA ASP A 197 -20.05 12.27 -3.25
C ASP A 197 -20.69 10.95 -3.73
N ILE A 198 -21.65 10.49 -2.97
CA ILE A 198 -22.35 9.21 -3.19
C ILE A 198 -23.06 9.17 -4.54
N GLU A 199 -23.67 10.30 -4.98
CA GLU A 199 -24.39 10.37 -6.23
C GLU A 199 -23.44 10.16 -7.42
N ARG A 200 -22.26 10.78 -7.36
CA ARG A 200 -21.24 10.57 -8.40
C ARG A 200 -20.74 9.15 -8.40
N ILE A 201 -20.53 8.53 -7.22
CA ILE A 201 -20.10 7.13 -7.13
C ILE A 201 -21.17 6.20 -7.73
N ILE A 202 -22.47 6.40 -7.40
CA ILE A 202 -23.55 5.61 -7.98
C ILE A 202 -23.58 5.74 -9.50
N ALA A 203 -23.41 6.95 -10.02
CA ALA A 203 -23.42 7.20 -11.47
C ALA A 203 -22.29 6.47 -12.22
N LEU A 204 -21.15 6.21 -11.58
CA LEU A 204 -20.05 5.44 -12.13
C LEU A 204 -20.36 3.95 -12.29
N LYS A 205 -21.35 3.43 -11.54
CA LYS A 205 -21.66 1.99 -11.46
C LYS A 205 -20.37 1.16 -11.23
N PRO A 206 -19.60 1.45 -10.17
CA PRO A 206 -18.37 0.74 -9.93
C PRO A 206 -18.63 -0.72 -9.51
N GLU A 207 -17.71 -1.60 -9.82
CA GLU A 207 -17.74 -3.01 -9.43
C GLU A 207 -17.02 -3.24 -8.08
N ALA A 208 -16.18 -2.28 -7.69
CA ALA A 208 -15.54 -2.23 -6.39
C ALA A 208 -15.17 -0.78 -6.01
N ILE A 209 -15.14 -0.51 -4.71
CA ILE A 209 -14.66 0.74 -4.13
C ILE A 209 -13.43 0.41 -3.29
N LEU A 210 -12.28 1.03 -3.57
CA LEU A 210 -11.04 0.78 -2.86
C LEU A 210 -10.80 1.90 -1.84
N VAL A 211 -10.69 1.54 -0.57
CA VAL A 211 -10.50 2.48 0.54
C VAL A 211 -9.35 2.03 1.45
N SER A 212 -8.73 2.96 2.18
CA SER A 212 -7.93 2.63 3.34
C SER A 212 -8.80 2.66 4.58
N PRO A 213 -8.99 1.53 5.29
CA PRO A 213 -9.78 1.49 6.50
C PRO A 213 -9.09 2.28 7.62
N PHE A 214 -9.83 2.72 8.63
CA PHE A 214 -9.28 3.34 9.83
C PHE A 214 -10.01 2.81 11.09
N GLU A 215 -9.33 2.90 12.22
CA GLU A 215 -9.88 2.42 13.48
C GLU A 215 -11.22 3.10 13.80
N ASN A 216 -12.19 2.30 14.21
CA ASN A 216 -13.53 2.78 14.56
C ASN A 216 -14.26 3.53 13.42
N SER A 217 -13.99 3.19 12.18
CA SER A 217 -14.70 3.76 11.02
C SER A 217 -16.22 3.60 11.12
N GLY A 218 -16.69 2.64 11.92
CA GLY A 218 -18.13 2.41 12.16
C GLY A 218 -18.90 1.95 10.92
N GLY A 219 -18.19 1.60 9.84
CA GLY A 219 -18.71 1.35 8.51
C GLY A 219 -18.61 2.58 7.61
N TYR A 220 -19.03 2.42 6.37
CA TYR A 220 -18.89 3.45 5.31
C TYR A 220 -20.22 4.19 5.05
N GLY A 221 -21.15 4.10 6.00
CA GLY A 221 -22.39 4.88 6.00
C GLY A 221 -23.30 4.59 4.81
N LYS A 222 -23.44 5.55 3.90
CA LYS A 222 -24.28 5.37 2.72
C LYS A 222 -23.66 4.43 1.68
N LEU A 223 -22.32 4.27 1.64
CA LEU A 223 -21.64 3.35 0.73
C LEU A 223 -22.01 1.89 1.01
N ASP A 224 -22.16 1.51 2.28
CA ASP A 224 -22.56 0.14 2.66
C ASP A 224 -23.90 -0.29 2.06
N LYS A 225 -24.78 0.69 1.79
CA LYS A 225 -26.12 0.45 1.24
C LYS A 225 -26.14 0.27 -0.29
N LEU A 226 -25.01 0.49 -0.95
CA LEU A 226 -24.92 0.36 -2.40
C LEU A 226 -24.76 -1.09 -2.86
N HIS A 227 -24.49 -2.02 -1.94
CA HIS A 227 -24.20 -3.43 -2.25
C HIS A 227 -23.03 -3.58 -3.26
N ILE A 228 -22.11 -2.64 -3.26
CA ILE A 228 -20.87 -2.67 -4.03
C ILE A 228 -19.77 -3.10 -3.08
N PRO A 229 -18.94 -4.11 -3.42
CA PRO A 229 -17.82 -4.52 -2.58
C PRO A 229 -16.91 -3.34 -2.23
N ILE A 230 -16.69 -3.14 -0.93
CA ILE A 230 -15.74 -2.13 -0.43
C ILE A 230 -14.46 -2.86 -0.06
N ILE A 231 -13.39 -2.61 -0.82
CA ILE A 231 -12.09 -3.22 -0.61
C ILE A 231 -11.33 -2.40 0.43
N GLU A 232 -11.29 -2.92 1.65
CA GLU A 232 -10.59 -2.35 2.80
C GLU A 232 -9.09 -2.71 2.73
N ALA A 233 -8.34 -1.92 1.99
CA ALA A 233 -6.91 -2.16 1.81
C ALA A 233 -6.12 -1.66 3.03
N ALA A 234 -5.84 -2.57 3.96
CA ALA A 234 -5.08 -2.28 5.18
C ALA A 234 -3.56 -2.32 4.97
N ASP A 235 -3.08 -2.21 3.72
CA ASP A 235 -1.66 -2.25 3.36
C ASP A 235 -0.82 -1.23 4.12
N TYR A 236 -1.35 -0.05 4.37
CA TYR A 236 -0.64 1.00 5.10
C TYR A 236 -0.39 0.67 6.58
N MET A 237 -1.12 -0.31 7.13
CA MET A 237 -0.96 -0.79 8.51
C MET A 237 0.08 -1.91 8.64
N GLU A 238 0.61 -2.41 7.51
CA GLU A 238 1.74 -3.32 7.56
C GLU A 238 2.96 -2.63 8.19
N SER A 239 3.54 -3.27 9.18
CA SER A 239 4.77 -2.77 9.82
C SER A 239 6.00 -3.01 8.96
N SER A 240 6.01 -4.09 8.16
CA SER A 240 7.10 -4.39 7.23
C SER A 240 6.99 -3.56 5.95
N PRO A 241 8.04 -2.84 5.53
CA PRO A 241 8.06 -2.13 4.25
C PRO A 241 7.76 -3.05 3.06
N LEU A 242 8.38 -4.24 3.03
CA LEU A 242 8.11 -5.26 2.00
C LEU A 242 6.72 -5.89 2.16
N GLY A 243 6.19 -6.00 3.39
CA GLY A 243 4.83 -6.49 3.62
C GLY A 243 3.80 -5.59 2.97
N ARG A 244 3.96 -4.26 3.08
CA ARG A 244 3.10 -3.31 2.38
C ARG A 244 3.20 -3.47 0.86
N ALA A 245 4.41 -3.58 0.31
CA ALA A 245 4.62 -3.77 -1.11
C ALA A 245 3.99 -5.08 -1.62
N GLU A 246 4.03 -6.15 -0.84
CA GLU A 246 3.51 -7.47 -1.21
C GLU A 246 2.00 -7.49 -1.44
N TRP A 247 1.25 -6.52 -0.90
CA TRP A 247 -0.18 -6.37 -1.20
C TRP A 247 -0.48 -6.18 -2.68
N MET A 248 0.51 -5.78 -3.50
CA MET A 248 0.33 -5.68 -4.95
C MET A 248 -0.14 -6.99 -5.59
N LYS A 249 0.17 -8.16 -5.00
CA LYS A 249 -0.33 -9.45 -5.45
C LYS A 249 -1.86 -9.54 -5.38
N PHE A 250 -2.46 -9.02 -4.30
CA PHE A 250 -3.92 -8.93 -4.17
C PHE A 250 -4.53 -8.00 -5.24
N TYR A 251 -3.90 -6.86 -5.51
CA TYR A 251 -4.32 -5.97 -6.59
C TYR A 251 -4.22 -6.64 -7.96
N GLY A 252 -3.14 -7.39 -8.20
CA GLY A 252 -3.00 -8.21 -9.40
C GLY A 252 -4.18 -9.15 -9.62
N MET A 253 -4.64 -9.81 -8.55
CA MET A 253 -5.80 -10.71 -8.60
C MET A 253 -7.13 -9.97 -8.77
N LEU A 254 -7.33 -8.80 -8.13
CA LEU A 254 -8.54 -7.99 -8.26
C LEU A 254 -8.78 -7.56 -9.71
N PHE A 255 -7.72 -7.11 -10.39
CA PHE A 255 -7.80 -6.58 -11.74
C PHE A 255 -7.52 -7.62 -12.84
N GLY A 256 -7.11 -8.82 -12.44
CA GLY A 256 -7.12 -10.06 -13.21
C GLY A 256 -6.28 -10.10 -14.49
N LYS A 257 -6.65 -11.04 -15.37
CA LYS A 257 -5.96 -11.33 -16.64
C LYS A 257 -6.47 -10.39 -17.72
N ASP A 258 -5.69 -9.41 -18.13
CA ASP A 258 -5.94 -8.65 -19.34
C ASP A 258 -5.45 -9.44 -20.56
N LYS A 259 -6.38 -9.92 -21.39
CA LYS A 259 -6.06 -10.61 -22.64
C LYS A 259 -5.54 -9.66 -23.73
N ASN A 260 -5.66 -8.33 -23.56
CA ASN A 260 -5.33 -7.34 -24.59
C ASN A 260 -4.78 -6.03 -23.97
N ILE A 261 -3.55 -6.02 -23.46
CA ILE A 261 -2.88 -4.75 -23.20
C ILE A 261 -1.96 -4.43 -24.37
N SER A 262 -2.33 -3.40 -25.13
CA SER A 262 -1.40 -2.75 -26.06
C SER A 262 -0.24 -2.17 -25.25
N THR A 263 0.94 -2.67 -25.47
CA THR A 263 2.21 -2.35 -24.79
C THR A 263 2.65 -0.88 -24.90
N THR A 264 1.89 -0.03 -25.61
CA THR A 264 2.30 1.34 -25.94
C THR A 264 2.05 2.38 -24.86
N ALA A 265 1.18 2.13 -23.88
CA ALA A 265 0.86 3.13 -22.84
C ALA A 265 1.63 2.92 -21.52
N ALA A 266 1.96 1.69 -21.16
CA ALA A 266 2.65 1.37 -19.91
C ALA A 266 4.15 1.75 -19.95
N GLY A 267 4.80 1.67 -21.12
CA GLY A 267 6.23 2.00 -21.28
C GLY A 267 6.59 3.45 -20.95
N LYS A 268 5.70 4.40 -21.21
CA LYS A 268 6.01 5.83 -21.02
C LYS A 268 5.84 6.35 -19.59
N ALA A 269 5.03 5.68 -18.76
CA ALA A 269 4.88 6.08 -17.35
C ALA A 269 6.00 5.49 -16.48
N SER A 270 6.51 4.31 -16.83
CA SER A 270 7.63 3.64 -16.16
C SER A 270 8.98 4.30 -16.47
N GLU A 271 9.18 4.82 -17.69
CA GLU A 271 10.44 5.50 -18.07
C GLU A 271 10.73 6.78 -17.28
N ALA A 272 9.71 7.46 -16.76
CA ALA A 272 9.89 8.62 -15.90
C ALA A 272 10.33 8.26 -14.48
N ALA A 273 10.13 7.01 -14.05
CA ALA A 273 10.41 6.53 -12.69
C ALA A 273 11.67 5.65 -12.61
N ALA A 274 12.01 4.90 -13.65
CA ALA A 274 13.16 4.00 -13.69
C ALA A 274 14.14 4.45 -14.78
N GLY A 275 15.36 4.82 -14.41
CA GLY A 275 16.45 4.98 -15.37
C GLY A 275 16.69 3.66 -16.09
N LYS A 276 16.51 3.66 -17.42
CA LYS A 276 16.90 2.62 -18.40
C LYS A 276 16.97 1.19 -17.85
N ALA A 277 15.83 0.54 -17.67
CA ALA A 277 15.75 -0.92 -17.65
C ALA A 277 15.48 -1.42 -19.08
N SER A 278 16.16 -2.50 -19.47
CA SER A 278 16.05 -3.15 -20.80
C SER A 278 14.58 -3.43 -21.15
N GLU A 279 14.26 -3.39 -22.46
CA GLU A 279 12.98 -3.83 -23.05
C GLU A 279 12.71 -5.32 -22.74
N ALA A 280 12.42 -5.65 -21.48
CA ALA A 280 11.83 -6.93 -21.14
C ALA A 280 10.33 -6.84 -21.45
N THR A 281 9.83 -7.73 -22.26
CA THR A 281 8.40 -7.85 -22.57
C THR A 281 7.65 -8.02 -21.26
N LEU A 282 6.81 -7.02 -20.87
CA LEU A 282 6.04 -7.08 -19.62
C LEU A 282 5.05 -8.27 -19.68
N PRO A 283 4.87 -9.00 -18.56
CA PRO A 283 3.92 -10.11 -18.48
C PRO A 283 2.51 -9.69 -18.91
N ALA A 284 1.76 -10.60 -19.54
CA ALA A 284 0.48 -10.30 -20.16
C ALA A 284 -0.68 -10.06 -19.18
N SER A 285 -0.56 -10.43 -17.88
CA SER A 285 -1.61 -10.27 -16.88
C SER A 285 -1.19 -9.37 -15.72
N CYS A 286 -2.17 -8.67 -15.09
CA CYS A 286 -1.90 -7.86 -13.90
C CYS A 286 -1.34 -8.70 -12.74
N GLU A 287 -1.75 -9.97 -12.60
CA GLU A 287 -1.25 -10.88 -11.57
C GLU A 287 0.24 -11.17 -11.78
N LEU A 288 0.63 -11.58 -12.99
CA LEU A 288 2.04 -11.83 -13.31
C LEU A 288 2.91 -10.58 -13.22
N ARG A 289 2.34 -9.40 -13.53
CA ARG A 289 3.04 -8.12 -13.33
C ARG A 289 3.27 -7.82 -11.87
N ALA A 290 2.28 -8.07 -11.01
CA ALA A 290 2.41 -7.88 -9.58
C ALA A 290 3.51 -8.78 -8.99
N ASP A 291 3.55 -10.05 -9.37
CA ASP A 291 4.58 -10.98 -8.92
C ASP A 291 5.98 -10.57 -9.40
N SER A 292 6.10 -10.23 -10.68
CA SER A 292 7.37 -9.79 -11.28
C SER A 292 7.86 -8.47 -10.65
N LEU A 293 6.96 -7.49 -10.47
CA LEU A 293 7.29 -6.21 -9.86
C LEU A 293 7.70 -6.38 -8.40
N PHE A 294 6.94 -7.19 -7.63
CA PHE A 294 7.29 -7.47 -6.25
C PHE A 294 8.66 -8.15 -6.13
N ALA A 295 8.96 -9.15 -6.96
CA ALA A 295 10.24 -9.83 -6.94
C ALA A 295 11.41 -8.86 -7.22
N GLN A 296 11.23 -7.91 -8.14
CA GLN A 296 12.22 -6.87 -8.42
C GLN A 296 12.42 -5.94 -7.21
N ILE A 297 11.34 -5.45 -6.62
CA ILE A 297 11.35 -4.58 -5.44
C ILE A 297 12.00 -5.27 -4.25
N GLU A 298 11.61 -6.53 -4.00
CA GLU A 298 12.19 -7.36 -2.93
C GLU A 298 13.70 -7.48 -3.08
N LYS A 299 14.15 -7.85 -4.29
CA LYS A 299 15.58 -8.01 -4.58
C LYS A 299 16.33 -6.69 -4.35
N GLU A 300 15.85 -5.59 -4.90
CA GLU A 300 16.52 -4.29 -4.77
C GLU A 300 16.55 -3.81 -3.31
N TYR A 301 15.44 -4.00 -2.58
CA TYR A 301 15.37 -3.66 -1.15
C TYR A 301 16.39 -4.44 -0.33
N LEU A 302 16.47 -5.77 -0.53
CA LEU A 302 17.38 -6.64 0.20
C LEU A 302 18.85 -6.37 -0.14
N ASP A 303 19.17 -6.09 -1.41
CA ASP A 303 20.49 -5.70 -1.85
C ASP A 303 20.94 -4.38 -1.18
N LEU A 304 20.10 -3.35 -1.20
CA LEU A 304 20.36 -2.06 -0.57
C LEU A 304 20.57 -2.21 0.95
N LYS A 305 19.71 -2.98 1.62
CA LYS A 305 19.84 -3.27 3.04
C LYS A 305 21.15 -4.00 3.37
N ALA A 306 21.52 -4.98 2.56
CA ALA A 306 22.77 -5.73 2.74
C ALA A 306 24.02 -4.84 2.52
N GLU A 307 23.96 -3.95 1.53
CA GLU A 307 25.04 -2.98 1.29
C GLU A 307 25.19 -1.97 2.44
N ALA A 308 24.07 -1.38 2.87
CA ALA A 308 24.08 -0.45 4.02
C ALA A 308 24.57 -1.12 5.31
N GLY A 309 24.24 -2.38 5.52
CA GLY A 309 24.67 -3.16 6.70
C GLY A 309 26.18 -3.41 6.77
N LYS A 310 26.91 -3.33 5.65
CA LYS A 310 28.37 -3.45 5.60
C LYS A 310 29.09 -2.18 6.01
N LEU A 311 28.38 -1.06 6.13
CA LEU A 311 28.96 0.24 6.43
C LEU A 311 29.05 0.49 7.94
N PRO A 312 29.92 1.38 8.40
CA PRO A 312 29.82 1.94 9.76
C PRO A 312 28.44 2.60 9.95
N LYS A 313 28.01 2.73 11.19
CA LYS A 313 26.74 3.40 11.53
C LYS A 313 26.72 4.81 10.93
N GLY A 314 25.69 5.11 10.16
CA GLY A 314 25.55 6.37 9.44
C GLY A 314 25.17 7.57 10.30
N LEU A 315 24.90 8.69 9.67
CA LEU A 315 24.42 9.92 10.31
C LEU A 315 23.09 9.69 11.03
N SER A 316 22.80 10.50 12.04
CA SER A 316 21.52 10.51 12.72
C SER A 316 20.50 11.33 11.93
N ILE A 317 19.32 10.76 11.71
CA ILE A 317 18.25 11.35 10.92
C ILE A 317 17.04 11.62 11.83
N LEU A 318 16.58 12.86 11.89
CA LEU A 318 15.27 13.24 12.41
C LEU A 318 14.33 13.42 11.23
N THR A 319 13.17 12.78 11.29
CA THR A 319 12.13 12.93 10.27
C THR A 319 10.98 13.79 10.77
N GLU A 320 10.19 14.29 9.82
CA GLU A 320 9.00 15.10 10.05
C GLU A 320 9.28 16.47 10.68
N ARG A 321 8.25 17.29 10.77
CA ARG A 321 8.26 18.58 11.44
C ARG A 321 7.02 18.76 12.31
N LYS A 322 7.03 19.76 13.13
CA LYS A 322 5.91 20.11 14.00
C LYS A 322 4.65 20.41 13.16
N THR A 323 3.51 19.94 13.63
CA THR A 323 2.19 20.27 13.08
C THR A 323 1.30 20.75 14.22
N GLY A 324 0.90 22.02 14.18
CA GLY A 324 0.25 22.63 15.33
C GLY A 324 1.14 22.60 16.58
N GLY A 325 0.65 22.06 17.69
CA GLY A 325 1.39 21.92 18.95
C GLY A 325 2.19 20.61 19.08
N VAL A 326 2.13 19.70 18.10
CA VAL A 326 2.64 18.34 18.21
C VAL A 326 3.65 18.07 17.09
N TRP A 327 4.67 17.28 17.41
CA TRP A 327 5.61 16.73 16.43
C TRP A 327 5.40 15.22 16.35
N TYR A 328 4.80 14.76 15.26
CA TYR A 328 4.55 13.36 15.02
C TYR A 328 5.79 12.69 14.44
N VAL A 329 6.48 11.88 15.22
CA VAL A 329 7.67 11.15 14.75
C VAL A 329 7.39 9.66 14.60
N PRO A 330 8.00 8.97 13.66
CA PRO A 330 7.83 7.53 13.49
C PRO A 330 8.30 6.74 14.72
N GLY A 331 7.52 5.79 15.20
CA GLY A 331 7.98 4.81 16.18
C GLY A 331 9.06 3.92 15.60
N GLY A 332 9.87 3.29 16.46
CA GLY A 332 10.98 2.45 16.01
C GLY A 332 10.58 1.19 15.25
N GLN A 333 9.34 0.72 15.44
CA GLN A 333 8.77 -0.43 14.71
C GLN A 333 7.81 0.00 13.58
N SER A 334 7.72 1.30 13.28
CA SER A 334 6.98 1.79 12.13
C SER A 334 7.74 1.52 10.82
N THR A 335 7.05 1.58 9.69
CA THR A 335 7.67 1.45 8.35
C THR A 335 8.88 2.37 8.19
N ILE A 336 8.78 3.64 8.59
CA ILE A 336 9.90 4.59 8.52
C ILE A 336 10.99 4.24 9.52
N GLY A 337 10.65 3.84 10.76
CA GLY A 337 11.64 3.40 11.76
C GLY A 337 12.45 2.19 11.27
N ILE A 338 11.77 1.23 10.62
CA ILE A 338 12.41 0.06 10.03
C ILE A 338 13.30 0.46 8.84
N LEU A 339 12.84 1.35 7.96
CA LEU A 339 13.64 1.85 6.84
C LEU A 339 14.91 2.56 7.30
N LEU A 340 14.83 3.41 8.35
CA LEU A 340 16.00 4.05 8.95
C LEU A 340 16.99 3.03 9.54
N LYS A 341 16.47 1.99 10.21
CA LYS A 341 17.25 0.88 10.71
C LYS A 341 17.96 0.10 9.59
N ASP A 342 17.20 -0.23 8.52
CA ASP A 342 17.69 -0.98 7.36
C ASP A 342 18.68 -0.16 6.51
N ALA A 343 18.55 1.17 6.52
CA ALA A 343 19.54 2.11 5.98
C ALA A 343 20.82 2.22 6.83
N ASN A 344 20.90 1.51 7.95
CA ASN A 344 21.97 1.62 8.94
C ASN A 344 22.20 3.07 9.44
N ALA A 345 21.16 3.90 9.43
CA ALA A 345 21.14 5.24 10.01
C ALA A 345 21.00 5.18 11.54
N ARG A 346 21.38 6.25 12.23
CA ARG A 346 21.03 6.45 13.65
C ARG A 346 19.66 7.13 13.73
N TYR A 347 18.80 6.64 14.62
CA TYR A 347 17.49 7.22 14.86
C TYR A 347 17.19 7.30 16.35
N ILE A 348 16.81 8.47 16.84
CA ILE A 348 16.66 8.75 18.29
C ILE A 348 15.51 7.96 18.95
N PHE A 349 14.61 7.39 18.15
CA PHE A 349 13.50 6.54 18.62
C PHE A 349 13.64 5.08 18.12
N SER A 350 14.86 4.63 17.76
CA SER A 350 15.11 3.26 17.25
C SER A 350 14.64 2.17 18.21
N ASP A 351 14.68 2.42 19.51
CA ASP A 351 14.32 1.44 20.56
C ASP A 351 12.83 1.47 20.90
N ASP A 352 12.09 2.43 20.38
CA ASP A 352 10.64 2.53 20.57
C ASP A 352 9.91 1.35 19.90
N LYS A 353 8.88 0.82 20.59
CA LYS A 353 8.17 -0.39 20.15
C LYS A 353 6.88 -0.11 19.35
N HIS A 354 6.50 1.14 19.19
CA HIS A 354 5.31 1.47 18.42
C HIS A 354 5.53 1.31 16.93
N SER A 355 4.54 0.76 16.25
CA SER A 355 4.48 0.63 14.79
C SER A 355 3.87 1.84 14.09
N GLY A 356 3.31 2.78 14.84
CA GLY A 356 2.71 4.02 14.34
C GLY A 356 3.57 5.25 14.63
N SER A 357 2.94 6.44 14.50
CA SER A 357 3.55 7.71 14.85
C SER A 357 3.40 8.01 16.34
N LEU A 358 4.45 8.58 16.93
CA LEU A 358 4.49 9.04 18.31
C LEU A 358 4.14 10.53 18.35
N PRO A 359 3.06 10.93 19.04
CA PRO A 359 2.78 12.33 19.28
C PRO A 359 3.69 12.86 20.41
N MET A 360 4.68 13.68 20.04
CA MET A 360 5.65 14.25 20.99
C MET A 360 5.49 15.76 21.08
N SER A 361 5.80 16.35 22.24
CA SER A 361 5.95 17.79 22.28
C SER A 361 7.26 18.23 21.60
N PRO A 362 7.32 19.45 21.03
CA PRO A 362 8.55 19.94 20.43
C PRO A 362 9.75 19.93 21.41
N GLU A 363 9.50 20.23 22.68
CA GLU A 363 10.53 20.23 23.74
C GLU A 363 11.10 18.83 23.98
N GLN A 364 10.26 17.78 23.96
CA GLN A 364 10.70 16.40 24.07
C GLN A 364 11.57 15.97 22.88
N ILE A 365 11.23 16.44 21.66
CA ILE A 365 12.03 16.20 20.46
C ILE A 365 13.38 16.90 20.59
N LEU A 366 13.40 18.18 20.96
CA LEU A 366 14.62 18.95 21.11
C LEU A 366 15.53 18.40 22.22
N ALA A 367 14.96 17.94 23.34
CA ALA A 367 15.71 17.33 24.42
C ALA A 367 16.48 16.05 23.99
N LYS A 368 15.88 15.26 23.08
CA LYS A 368 16.49 14.00 22.57
C LYS A 368 17.28 14.20 21.28
N GLY A 369 16.86 15.12 20.44
CA GLY A 369 17.27 15.22 19.04
C GLY A 369 18.03 16.51 18.68
N SER A 370 18.41 17.35 19.63
CA SER A 370 19.16 18.59 19.34
C SER A 370 20.46 18.34 18.56
N GLN A 371 21.11 17.18 18.76
CA GLN A 371 22.37 16.84 18.11
C GLN A 371 22.22 15.97 16.85
N VAL A 372 21.02 15.89 16.25
CA VAL A 372 20.84 15.13 15.01
C VAL A 372 21.62 15.76 13.87
N ASP A 373 22.23 14.91 13.03
CA ASP A 373 23.07 15.33 11.91
C ASP A 373 22.26 15.81 10.71
N VAL A 374 21.08 15.21 10.48
CA VAL A 374 20.20 15.43 9.33
C VAL A 374 18.77 15.62 9.80
N TRP A 375 18.09 16.61 9.26
CA TRP A 375 16.66 16.82 9.42
C TRP A 375 15.97 16.71 8.07
N ALA A 376 15.13 15.66 7.89
CA ALA A 376 14.45 15.34 6.64
C ALA A 376 12.93 15.32 6.83
N PHE A 377 12.17 16.15 6.14
CA PHE A 377 10.72 16.23 6.33
C PHE A 377 9.96 16.41 5.03
N LYS A 378 8.66 16.15 5.11
CA LYS A 378 7.68 16.38 4.05
C LYS A 378 6.88 17.65 4.33
N TYR A 379 6.50 18.34 3.24
CA TYR A 379 5.58 19.47 3.29
C TYR A 379 4.71 19.48 2.03
N PHE A 380 3.68 20.29 2.04
CA PHE A 380 2.80 20.51 0.89
C PHE A 380 2.71 22.02 0.68
N GLY A 381 3.29 22.56 -0.41
CA GLY A 381 3.38 24.01 -0.52
C GLY A 381 3.81 24.59 -1.86
N GLY A 382 4.33 23.82 -2.79
CA GLY A 382 4.73 24.27 -4.13
C GLY A 382 6.08 24.98 -4.20
N ALA A 383 6.68 25.39 -3.07
CA ALA A 383 8.01 25.99 -3.00
C ALA A 383 8.76 25.54 -1.74
N PRO A 384 10.10 25.37 -1.78
CA PRO A 384 10.90 25.00 -0.62
C PRO A 384 10.75 26.01 0.53
N LEU A 385 10.61 25.47 1.75
CA LEU A 385 10.56 26.32 2.94
C LEU A 385 11.96 26.83 3.27
N SER A 386 12.11 28.14 3.33
CA SER A 386 13.34 28.78 3.79
C SER A 386 13.53 28.61 5.30
N GLN A 387 14.77 28.75 5.79
CA GLN A 387 15.04 28.74 7.23
C GLN A 387 14.25 29.84 7.96
N VAL A 388 14.04 31.01 7.35
CA VAL A 388 13.23 32.08 7.92
C VAL A 388 11.79 31.65 8.13
N GLN A 389 11.17 31.00 7.14
CA GLN A 389 9.79 30.47 7.25
C GLN A 389 9.69 29.37 8.30
N LEU A 390 10.69 28.49 8.39
CA LEU A 390 10.75 27.46 9.43
C LEU A 390 10.82 28.10 10.83
N LEU A 391 11.65 29.14 11.04
CA LEU A 391 11.73 29.84 12.32
C LEU A 391 10.45 30.64 12.64
N GLN A 392 9.73 31.14 11.64
CA GLN A 392 8.41 31.76 11.84
C GLN A 392 7.37 30.72 12.28
N GLU A 393 7.47 29.48 11.80
CA GLU A 393 6.61 28.38 12.26
C GLU A 393 6.94 27.98 13.71
N TYR A 394 8.23 27.85 14.04
CA TYR A 394 8.70 27.50 15.36
C TYR A 394 10.17 27.87 15.58
N ASP A 395 10.42 28.86 16.43
CA ASP A 395 11.78 29.36 16.71
C ASP A 395 12.71 28.28 17.33
N GLY A 396 12.12 27.28 18.01
CA GLY A 396 12.88 26.16 18.59
C GLY A 396 13.66 25.30 17.59
N TYR A 397 13.34 25.34 16.29
CA TYR A 397 14.12 24.61 15.27
C TYR A 397 15.60 24.99 15.23
N LYS A 398 15.95 26.23 15.62
CA LYS A 398 17.35 26.68 15.75
C LYS A 398 18.20 25.87 16.73
N ALA A 399 17.55 25.14 17.66
CA ALA A 399 18.25 24.26 18.59
C ALA A 399 18.68 22.91 17.98
N LEU A 400 18.24 22.60 16.74
CA LEU A 400 18.71 21.41 16.03
C LEU A 400 20.07 21.68 15.38
N ALA A 401 21.06 20.82 15.63
CA ALA A 401 22.37 20.91 14.96
C ALA A 401 22.23 20.81 13.44
N ALA A 402 21.35 19.97 12.93
CA ALA A 402 21.02 19.88 11.51
C ALA A 402 20.53 21.20 10.93
N PHE A 403 19.77 22.01 11.70
CA PHE A 403 19.29 23.30 11.26
C PHE A 403 20.46 24.30 11.12
N SER A 404 21.29 24.44 12.15
CA SER A 404 22.43 25.38 12.16
C SER A 404 23.52 25.01 11.16
N GLN A 405 23.67 23.74 10.84
CA GLN A 405 24.60 23.23 9.82
C GLN A 405 24.03 23.29 8.39
N GLY A 406 22.76 23.64 8.23
CA GLY A 406 22.08 23.63 6.93
C GLY A 406 21.88 22.24 6.34
N ASN A 407 21.83 21.21 7.19
CA ASN A 407 21.53 19.82 6.79
C ASN A 407 20.04 19.54 6.85
N ILE A 408 19.26 20.38 6.17
CA ILE A 408 17.81 20.34 6.10
C ILE A 408 17.42 19.79 4.71
N TYR A 409 16.69 18.70 4.70
CA TYR A 409 16.22 18.06 3.48
C TYR A 409 14.71 18.04 3.44
N GLN A 410 14.14 18.48 2.34
CA GLN A 410 12.71 18.69 2.20
C GLN A 410 12.16 17.94 0.99
N VAL A 411 10.95 17.44 1.06
CA VAL A 411 10.20 16.96 -0.10
C VAL A 411 8.84 17.64 -0.17
N ASP A 412 8.56 18.28 -1.30
CA ASP A 412 7.27 18.89 -1.60
C ASP A 412 6.34 17.84 -2.21
N THR A 413 5.41 17.35 -1.40
CA THR A 413 4.45 16.34 -1.83
C THR A 413 3.36 16.90 -2.75
N SER A 414 3.31 18.21 -3.00
CA SER A 414 2.42 18.80 -4.00
C SER A 414 2.95 18.69 -5.43
N THR A 415 4.27 18.56 -5.59
CA THR A 415 4.95 18.52 -6.89
C THR A 415 5.66 17.18 -7.15
N VAL A 416 5.98 16.45 -6.09
CA VAL A 416 6.68 15.17 -6.16
C VAL A 416 5.70 14.06 -5.76
N PRO A 417 5.52 13.00 -6.57
CA PRO A 417 4.63 11.88 -6.27
C PRO A 417 5.24 10.96 -5.19
N TYR A 418 5.51 11.55 -4.00
CA TYR A 418 6.17 10.87 -2.91
C TYR A 418 5.35 9.70 -2.38
N PHE A 419 4.11 9.96 -1.97
CA PHE A 419 3.25 8.94 -1.39
C PHE A 419 2.81 7.90 -2.42
N GLU A 420 2.55 8.36 -3.64
CA GLU A 420 2.16 7.51 -4.75
C GLU A 420 3.22 6.45 -5.03
N LEU A 421 4.50 6.83 -5.06
CA LEU A 421 5.60 5.92 -5.37
C LEU A 421 6.06 5.14 -4.14
N THR A 422 6.37 5.82 -3.02
CA THR A 422 7.06 5.16 -1.89
C THR A 422 6.19 4.17 -1.12
N SER A 423 4.87 4.18 -1.32
CA SER A 423 3.95 3.29 -0.60
C SER A 423 4.16 1.82 -0.97
N PHE A 424 4.37 1.53 -2.25
CA PHE A 424 4.61 0.17 -2.75
C PHE A 424 6.05 -0.05 -3.22
N HIS A 425 6.90 0.98 -3.18
CA HIS A 425 8.31 0.96 -3.52
C HIS A 425 9.20 1.36 -2.34
N PRO A 426 9.26 0.53 -1.29
CA PRO A 426 10.07 0.84 -0.11
C PRO A 426 11.58 0.92 -0.41
N GLU A 427 12.06 0.27 -1.48
CA GLU A 427 13.45 0.33 -1.94
C GLU A 427 13.85 1.76 -2.35
N LEU A 428 12.93 2.53 -2.91
CA LEU A 428 13.18 3.92 -3.29
C LEU A 428 13.46 4.78 -2.04
N LEU A 429 12.63 4.63 -1.00
CA LEU A 429 12.78 5.39 0.23
C LEU A 429 13.96 4.88 1.07
N LEU A 430 14.23 3.58 1.05
CA LEU A 430 15.42 3.01 1.66
C LEU A 430 16.70 3.61 1.06
N ARG A 431 16.76 3.74 -0.27
CA ARG A 431 17.87 4.39 -0.98
C ARG A 431 18.05 5.85 -0.55
N GLU A 432 16.95 6.62 -0.43
CA GLU A 432 17.01 8.00 0.06
C GLU A 432 17.65 8.07 1.47
N PHE A 433 17.20 7.23 2.40
CA PHE A 433 17.74 7.19 3.75
C PHE A 433 19.20 6.71 3.80
N ILE A 434 19.59 5.79 2.92
CA ILE A 434 21.00 5.39 2.78
C ILE A 434 21.85 6.58 2.31
N ILE A 435 21.39 7.33 1.31
CA ILE A 435 22.10 8.51 0.81
C ILE A 435 22.19 9.59 1.90
N LEU A 436 21.11 9.86 2.62
CA LEU A 436 21.10 10.83 3.72
C LEU A 436 22.06 10.42 4.86
N ALA A 437 22.16 9.11 5.14
CA ALA A 437 22.99 8.59 6.23
C ALA A 437 24.48 8.44 5.87
N HIS A 438 24.79 8.11 4.60
CA HIS A 438 26.14 7.69 4.18
C HIS A 438 26.72 8.47 3.02
N GLY A 439 25.95 9.42 2.45
CA GLY A 439 26.39 10.28 1.34
C GLY A 439 26.09 9.74 -0.06
N GLU A 440 26.41 10.55 -1.06
CA GLU A 440 26.01 10.36 -2.47
C GLU A 440 26.70 9.18 -3.20
N ARG A 441 27.55 8.41 -2.53
CA ARG A 441 28.14 7.19 -3.13
C ARG A 441 27.11 6.14 -3.54
N PHE A 442 25.87 6.20 -2.98
CA PHE A 442 24.75 5.34 -3.32
C PHE A 442 23.83 5.94 -4.39
N GLY A 443 24.18 7.06 -4.99
CA GLY A 443 23.41 7.77 -5.99
C GLY A 443 23.04 9.17 -5.55
N LYS A 444 22.06 9.77 -6.25
CA LYS A 444 21.51 11.09 -5.93
C LYS A 444 20.12 10.95 -5.34
N LEU A 445 19.78 11.87 -4.44
CA LEU A 445 18.43 11.98 -3.89
C LEU A 445 17.42 12.24 -5.03
N LYS A 446 16.35 11.47 -5.04
CA LYS A 446 15.25 11.58 -6.00
C LYS A 446 14.12 12.46 -5.45
N PHE A 447 13.81 12.29 -4.19
CA PHE A 447 12.67 12.94 -3.53
C PHE A 447 13.13 14.13 -2.69
N TYR A 448 14.05 13.90 -1.75
CA TYR A 448 14.52 14.94 -0.85
C TYR A 448 15.48 15.90 -1.56
N LYS A 449 15.32 17.19 -1.25
CA LYS A 449 16.21 18.27 -1.73
C LYS A 449 16.71 19.05 -0.52
N LYS A 450 17.96 19.49 -0.59
CA LYS A 450 18.60 20.29 0.44
C LYS A 450 18.19 21.78 0.32
#